data_0f271bf7a512e9a2ffcc2388d3f58fd0
#
_entry.id   0f271bf7a512e9a2ffcc2388d3f58fd0
#
_cell.length_a   1.000
_cell.length_b   1.000
_cell.length_c   1.000
_cell.angle_alpha   90.00
_cell.angle_beta   90.00
_cell.angle_gamma   90.00
#
_symmetry.space_group_name_H-M   'P 1'
#
loop_
_entity.id
_entity.type
_entity.pdbx_description
1 polymer ?
#
loop_
_entity_poly.entity_id
_entity_poly.type
_entity_poly.pdbx_seq_one_letter_code
_entity_poly.pdbx_strand_id
1 'polypeptide(L)'
;GMTHTGLNQAQVILVGVSRSGKTPTSIYLAMQFGIKAANYPLIPEDFERGKLPPILEGYLDKIFGLTIKSERLHSLRSERRPDSTYASLSNCRHEIGQAEDLMKKVGIPTADSTSKSVEELSAIIIQFMKN
;
A
#
# COMPACT_ATOMS: atom_id res chain seq x y z
N GLY A 1 -5.54 4.81 -12.46
CA GLY A 1 -4.49 3.83 -12.28
C GLY A 1 -3.20 4.20 -12.97
N MET A 2 -2.17 3.45 -12.67
CA MET A 2 -0.85 3.66 -13.26
C MET A 2 -0.77 3.02 -14.63
N THR A 3 -0.01 3.64 -15.52
CA THR A 3 0.30 3.06 -16.81
C THR A 3 1.49 2.11 -16.68
N HIS A 4 1.66 1.22 -17.64
CA HIS A 4 2.82 0.34 -17.72
C HIS A 4 4.13 1.13 -17.72
N THR A 5 4.16 2.27 -18.42
CA THR A 5 5.34 3.13 -18.49
C THR A 5 5.70 3.68 -17.11
N GLY A 6 4.68 4.13 -16.36
CA GLY A 6 4.91 4.63 -15.00
C GLY A 6 5.45 3.55 -14.07
N LEU A 7 4.93 2.33 -14.17
CA LEU A 7 5.41 1.21 -13.36
C LEU A 7 6.82 0.79 -13.74
N ASN A 8 7.15 0.79 -15.03
CA ASN A 8 8.50 0.50 -15.50
C ASN A 8 9.54 1.46 -14.95
N GLN A 9 9.18 2.74 -14.84
CA GLN A 9 10.08 3.78 -14.35
C GLN A 9 10.18 3.81 -12.83
N ALA A 10 9.21 3.22 -12.13
CA ALA A 10 9.21 3.22 -10.67
C ALA A 10 10.34 2.35 -10.14
N GLN A 11 11.00 2.85 -9.10
CA GLN A 11 12.04 2.12 -8.39
C GLN A 11 11.45 1.23 -7.29
N VAL A 12 10.27 1.59 -6.81
CA VAL A 12 9.49 0.81 -5.85
C VAL A 12 8.01 1.05 -6.10
N ILE A 13 7.20 0.02 -5.91
CA ILE A 13 5.74 0.09 -6.07
C ILE A 13 5.11 -0.20 -4.71
N LEU A 14 4.38 0.77 -4.16
CA LEU A 14 3.73 0.62 -2.87
C LEU A 14 2.29 0.15 -3.07
N VAL A 15 1.93 -0.96 -2.44
CA VAL A 15 0.58 -1.51 -2.50
C VAL A 15 -0.04 -1.56 -1.11
N GLY A 16 -1.35 -1.61 -1.05
CA GLY A 16 -2.10 -1.67 0.20
C GLY A 16 -3.49 -1.11 0.00
N VAL A 17 -4.32 -1.21 1.04
CA VAL A 17 -5.67 -0.66 0.98
C VAL A 17 -5.62 0.87 0.92
N SER A 18 -6.72 1.48 0.47
CA SER A 18 -6.86 2.93 0.41
C SER A 18 -6.63 3.54 1.80
N ARG A 19 -5.82 4.59 1.87
CA ARG A 19 -5.48 5.35 3.09
C ARG A 19 -4.52 4.60 4.04
N SER A 20 -3.75 3.66 3.53
CA SER A 20 -2.75 2.96 4.35
C SER A 20 -1.39 3.66 4.42
N GLY A 21 -1.26 4.85 3.83
CA GLY A 21 -0.04 5.64 3.92
C GLY A 21 0.82 5.64 2.65
N LYS A 22 0.33 5.06 1.56
CA LYS A 22 1.10 4.97 0.32
C LYS A 22 1.47 6.34 -0.25
N THR A 23 0.51 7.23 -0.40
CA THR A 23 0.74 8.53 -1.03
C THR A 23 1.71 9.42 -0.26
N PRO A 24 1.54 9.65 1.06
CA PRO A 24 2.52 10.47 1.78
C PRO A 24 3.92 9.86 1.76
N THR A 25 4.02 8.54 1.81
CA THR A 25 5.33 7.88 1.79
C THR A 25 6.00 8.02 0.42
N SER A 26 5.26 7.83 -0.67
CA SER A 26 5.82 7.97 -2.00
C SER A 26 6.25 9.41 -2.29
N ILE A 27 5.50 10.40 -1.82
CA ILE A 27 5.86 11.80 -1.97
C ILE A 27 7.17 12.09 -1.21
N TYR A 28 7.27 11.61 0.02
CA TYR A 28 8.47 11.80 0.83
C TYR A 28 9.71 11.16 0.17
N LEU A 29 9.57 9.94 -0.34
CA LEU A 29 10.65 9.26 -1.05
C LEU A 29 11.12 10.08 -2.25
N ALA A 30 10.18 10.64 -3.00
CA ALA A 30 10.53 11.46 -4.17
C ALA A 30 11.24 12.75 -3.78
N MET A 31 10.69 13.47 -2.80
CA MET A 31 11.19 14.79 -2.43
C MET A 31 12.52 14.74 -1.66
N GLN A 32 12.69 13.77 -0.79
CA GLN A 32 13.88 13.69 0.06
C GLN A 32 15.02 12.87 -0.55
N PHE A 33 14.71 11.89 -1.38
CA PHE A 33 15.71 10.95 -1.88
C PHE A 33 15.71 10.84 -3.40
N GLY A 34 14.83 11.54 -4.09
CA GLY A 34 14.74 11.44 -5.54
C GLY A 34 14.32 10.06 -6.04
N ILE A 35 13.65 9.29 -5.19
CA ILE A 35 13.21 7.93 -5.53
C ILE A 35 11.84 8.00 -6.21
N LYS A 36 11.73 7.36 -7.36
CA LYS A 36 10.43 7.25 -8.06
C LYS A 36 9.64 6.09 -7.48
N ALA A 37 8.58 6.41 -6.75
CA ALA A 37 7.70 5.43 -6.15
C ALA A 37 6.32 5.52 -6.80
N ALA A 38 5.77 4.36 -7.18
CA ALA A 38 4.40 4.27 -7.67
C ALA A 38 3.50 3.77 -6.54
N ASN A 39 2.23 4.13 -6.58
CA ASN A 39 1.22 3.66 -5.64
C ASN A 39 0.16 2.86 -6.38
N TYR A 40 -0.26 1.75 -5.80
CA TYR A 40 -1.36 0.98 -6.36
C TYR A 40 -2.25 0.46 -5.24
N PRO A 41 -3.51 0.92 -5.15
CA PRO A 41 -4.40 0.43 -4.11
C PRO A 41 -4.87 -0.99 -4.44
N LEU A 42 -4.91 -1.84 -3.42
CA LEU A 42 -5.54 -3.15 -3.54
C LEU A 42 -7.03 -2.98 -3.25
N ILE A 43 -7.87 -3.53 -4.12
CA ILE A 43 -9.31 -3.36 -4.09
C ILE A 43 -10.00 -4.72 -3.94
N PRO A 44 -11.31 -4.75 -3.60
CA PRO A 44 -12.01 -6.02 -3.38
C PRO A 44 -11.90 -7.01 -4.54
N GLU A 45 -11.87 -6.54 -5.77
CA GLU A 45 -11.74 -7.42 -6.95
C GLU A 45 -10.41 -8.19 -6.92
N ASP A 46 -9.36 -7.58 -6.41
CA ASP A 46 -8.05 -8.25 -6.28
C ASP A 46 -8.13 -9.37 -5.25
N PHE A 47 -8.84 -9.13 -4.14
CA PHE A 47 -9.01 -10.11 -3.08
C PHE A 47 -9.83 -11.31 -3.57
N GLU A 48 -10.88 -11.05 -4.34
CA GLU A 48 -11.71 -12.12 -4.90
C GLU A 48 -10.93 -13.02 -5.84
N ARG A 49 -10.05 -12.44 -6.68
CA ARG A 49 -9.19 -13.21 -7.56
C ARG A 49 -8.08 -13.94 -6.82
N GLY A 50 -7.72 -13.47 -5.63
CA GLY A 50 -6.59 -13.98 -4.88
C GLY A 50 -5.25 -13.75 -5.57
N LYS A 51 -5.17 -12.72 -6.40
CA LYS A 51 -3.97 -12.36 -7.17
C LYS A 51 -3.80 -10.86 -7.18
N LEU A 52 -2.56 -10.42 -7.40
CA LEU A 52 -2.29 -9.00 -7.62
C LEU A 52 -2.98 -8.51 -8.90
N PRO A 53 -3.26 -7.20 -9.01
CA PRO A 53 -3.75 -6.64 -10.26
C PRO A 53 -2.84 -7.06 -11.41
N PRO A 54 -3.42 -7.43 -12.57
CA PRO A 54 -2.61 -7.93 -13.70
C PRO A 54 -1.50 -6.98 -14.13
N ILE A 55 -1.72 -5.66 -14.03
CA ILE A 55 -0.71 -4.67 -14.41
C ILE A 55 0.55 -4.76 -13.55
N LEU A 56 0.46 -5.31 -12.33
CA LEU A 56 1.60 -5.47 -11.43
C LEU A 56 2.38 -6.76 -11.66
N GLU A 57 1.87 -7.67 -12.45
CA GLU A 57 2.60 -8.89 -12.78
C GLU A 57 3.88 -8.53 -13.52
N GLY A 58 4.98 -9.16 -13.16
CA GLY A 58 6.28 -8.82 -13.72
C GLY A 58 7.07 -7.80 -12.91
N TYR A 59 6.45 -7.18 -11.91
CA TYR A 59 7.14 -6.18 -11.06
C TYR A 59 7.26 -6.63 -9.62
N LEU A 60 7.06 -7.91 -9.35
CA LEU A 60 7.01 -8.44 -7.97
C LEU A 60 8.26 -8.10 -7.15
N ASP A 61 9.41 -8.05 -7.77
CA ASP A 61 10.69 -7.79 -7.11
C ASP A 61 10.82 -6.37 -6.55
N LYS A 62 9.97 -5.44 -6.98
CA LYS A 62 10.00 -4.06 -6.48
C LYS A 62 8.69 -3.63 -5.82
N ILE A 63 7.82 -4.57 -5.48
CA ILE A 63 6.57 -4.28 -4.80
C ILE A 63 6.76 -4.40 -3.29
N PHE A 64 6.34 -3.37 -2.57
CA PHE A 64 6.38 -3.34 -1.11
C PHE A 64 4.99 -3.00 -0.58
N GLY A 65 4.51 -3.75 0.42
CA GLY A 65 3.18 -3.59 0.96
C GLY A 65 3.14 -2.73 2.21
N LEU A 66 2.10 -1.92 2.32
CA LEU A 66 1.80 -1.20 3.55
C LEU A 66 0.49 -1.72 4.12
N THR A 67 0.49 -1.97 5.42
CA THR A 67 -0.72 -2.32 6.15
C THR A 67 -0.88 -1.34 7.32
N ILE A 68 -2.04 -1.38 7.97
CA ILE A 68 -2.41 -0.44 9.01
C ILE A 68 -3.43 -1.11 9.92
N LYS A 69 -3.46 -0.74 11.19
CA LYS A 69 -4.48 -1.26 12.11
C LYS A 69 -5.85 -0.69 11.74
N SER A 70 -6.88 -1.53 11.86
CA SER A 70 -8.23 -1.18 11.42
C SER A 70 -8.80 0.03 12.14
N GLU A 71 -8.50 0.21 13.42
CA GLU A 71 -8.98 1.37 14.18
C GLU A 71 -8.40 2.68 13.63
N ARG A 72 -7.13 2.65 13.26
CA ARG A 72 -6.47 3.83 12.66
C ARG A 72 -7.04 4.10 11.27
N LEU A 73 -7.22 3.06 10.48
CA LEU A 73 -7.81 3.21 9.14
C LEU A 73 -9.23 3.76 9.21
N HIS A 74 -10.01 3.25 10.17
CA HIS A 74 -11.37 3.75 10.41
C HIS A 74 -11.35 5.26 10.70
N SER A 75 -10.46 5.72 11.58
CA SER A 75 -10.32 7.14 11.89
C SER A 75 -9.98 7.95 10.64
N LEU A 76 -9.00 7.52 9.86
CA LEU A 76 -8.55 8.24 8.68
C LEU A 76 -9.63 8.32 7.60
N ARG A 77 -10.34 7.22 7.36
CA ARG A 77 -11.41 7.19 6.37
C ARG A 77 -12.62 8.00 6.81
N SER A 78 -12.92 8.00 8.12
CA SER A 78 -14.05 8.74 8.67
C SER A 78 -13.86 10.25 8.58
N GLU A 79 -12.62 10.73 8.60
CA GLU A 79 -12.33 12.15 8.39
C GLU A 79 -12.76 12.60 7.00
N ARG A 80 -12.63 11.74 6.00
CA ARG A 80 -12.98 12.03 4.62
C ARG A 80 -14.44 11.73 4.29
N ARG A 81 -14.95 10.60 4.76
CA ARG A 81 -16.29 10.12 4.45
C ARG A 81 -16.96 9.57 5.69
N PRO A 82 -17.38 10.44 6.62
CA PRO A 82 -18.03 9.97 7.85
C PRO A 82 -19.30 9.18 7.53
N ASP A 83 -19.58 8.18 8.35
CA ASP A 83 -20.77 7.33 8.27
C ASP A 83 -20.91 6.54 6.97
N SER A 84 -19.84 6.38 6.21
CA SER A 84 -19.85 5.58 4.98
C SER A 84 -19.50 4.12 5.28
N THR A 85 -19.96 3.20 4.42
CA THR A 85 -19.54 1.80 4.47
C THR A 85 -18.03 1.68 4.30
N TYR A 86 -17.47 2.48 3.40
CA TYR A 86 -16.03 2.56 3.14
C TYR A 86 -15.22 2.81 4.42
N ALA A 87 -15.71 3.70 5.29
CA ALA A 87 -15.02 4.08 6.52
C ALA A 87 -15.39 3.22 7.72
N SER A 88 -16.40 2.34 7.62
CA SER A 88 -16.85 1.56 8.77
C SER A 88 -15.73 0.67 9.29
N LEU A 89 -15.69 0.48 10.62
CA LEU A 89 -14.67 -0.36 11.24
C LEU A 89 -14.73 -1.80 10.73
N SER A 90 -15.93 -2.33 10.55
CA SER A 90 -16.14 -3.67 10.02
C SER A 90 -15.53 -3.83 8.63
N ASN A 91 -15.78 -2.87 7.74
CA ASN A 91 -15.22 -2.89 6.39
C ASN A 91 -13.70 -2.73 6.41
N CYS A 92 -13.17 -1.84 7.27
CA CYS A 92 -11.74 -1.66 7.40
C CYS A 92 -11.05 -2.97 7.83
N ARG A 93 -11.61 -3.66 8.82
CA ARG A 93 -11.08 -4.96 9.26
C ARG A 93 -11.09 -5.98 8.15
N HIS A 94 -12.18 -6.03 7.40
CA HIS A 94 -12.34 -6.98 6.30
C HIS A 94 -11.31 -6.72 5.19
N GLU A 95 -11.18 -5.48 4.74
CA GLU A 95 -10.23 -5.14 3.67
C GLU A 95 -8.78 -5.37 4.09
N ILE A 96 -8.42 -4.97 5.32
CA ILE A 96 -7.06 -5.18 5.81
C ILE A 96 -6.72 -6.65 5.90
N GLY A 97 -7.63 -7.46 6.45
CA GLY A 97 -7.42 -8.90 6.52
C GLY A 97 -7.18 -9.52 5.16
N GLN A 98 -8.01 -9.15 4.19
CA GLN A 98 -7.87 -9.67 2.84
C GLN A 98 -6.59 -9.18 2.16
N ALA A 99 -6.23 -7.91 2.35
CA ALA A 99 -5.00 -7.37 1.79
C ALA A 99 -3.76 -8.06 2.37
N GLU A 100 -3.73 -8.27 3.69
CA GLU A 100 -2.62 -8.95 4.34
C GLU A 100 -2.50 -10.39 3.87
N ASP A 101 -3.61 -11.10 3.74
CA ASP A 101 -3.62 -12.47 3.24
C ASP A 101 -3.08 -12.52 1.81
N LEU A 102 -3.50 -11.61 0.96
CA LEU A 102 -3.04 -11.55 -0.43
C LEU A 102 -1.54 -11.28 -0.51
N MET A 103 -1.06 -10.27 0.24
CA MET A 103 0.35 -9.90 0.24
C MET A 103 1.22 -11.04 0.75
N LYS A 104 0.76 -11.75 1.78
CA LYS A 104 1.47 -12.91 2.31
C LYS A 104 1.51 -14.04 1.29
N LYS A 105 0.38 -14.30 0.64
CA LYS A 105 0.26 -15.36 -0.36
C LYS A 105 1.21 -15.16 -1.53
N VAL A 106 1.36 -13.93 -2.01
CA VAL A 106 2.25 -13.63 -3.14
C VAL A 106 3.69 -13.34 -2.71
N GLY A 107 3.96 -13.31 -1.40
CA GLY A 107 5.32 -13.16 -0.88
C GLY A 107 5.86 -11.74 -0.88
N ILE A 108 5.00 -10.74 -0.77
CA ILE A 108 5.40 -9.33 -0.72
C ILE A 108 5.80 -8.96 0.71
N PRO A 109 6.97 -8.34 0.93
CA PRO A 109 7.31 -7.80 2.25
C PRO A 109 6.40 -6.63 2.60
N THR A 110 6.07 -6.48 3.87
CA THR A 110 5.12 -5.47 4.34
C THR A 110 5.65 -4.73 5.56
N ALA A 111 5.10 -3.55 5.80
CA ALA A 111 5.31 -2.80 7.03
C ALA A 111 3.97 -2.22 7.49
N ASP A 112 3.80 -2.16 8.82
CA ASP A 112 2.61 -1.57 9.44
C ASP A 112 2.86 -0.08 9.65
N SER A 113 2.03 0.75 9.02
CA SER A 113 2.18 2.21 9.05
C SER A 113 1.53 2.87 10.28
N THR A 114 0.83 2.12 11.12
CA THR A 114 -0.02 2.67 12.18
C THR A 114 0.70 3.65 13.10
N SER A 115 1.87 3.26 13.59
CA SER A 115 2.63 4.07 14.56
C SER A 115 4.00 4.49 14.05
N LYS A 116 4.21 4.42 12.74
CA LYS A 116 5.47 4.82 12.12
C LYS A 116 5.32 6.15 11.41
N SER A 117 6.35 6.97 11.51
CA SER A 117 6.43 8.20 10.73
C SER A 117 6.74 7.89 9.26
N VAL A 118 6.52 8.87 8.40
CA VAL A 118 6.88 8.72 6.99
C VAL A 118 8.39 8.51 6.82
N GLU A 119 9.20 9.11 7.71
CA GLU A 119 10.65 8.92 7.71
C GLU A 119 11.02 7.48 8.05
N GLU A 120 10.37 6.90 9.05
CA GLU A 120 10.61 5.52 9.44
C GLU A 120 10.21 4.54 8.33
N LEU A 121 9.04 4.75 7.74
CA LEU A 121 8.59 3.92 6.62
C LEU A 121 9.54 4.01 5.44
N SER A 122 10.00 5.22 5.13
CA SER A 122 10.93 5.43 4.02
C SER A 122 12.25 4.71 4.25
N ALA A 123 12.77 4.72 5.48
CA ALA A 123 13.99 4.00 5.81
C ALA A 123 13.83 2.50 5.58
N ILE A 124 12.70 1.93 5.99
CA ILE A 124 12.41 0.51 5.79
C ILE A 124 12.35 0.19 4.28
N ILE A 125 11.67 1.02 3.51
CA ILE A 125 11.51 0.83 2.07
C ILE A 125 12.86 0.93 1.36
N ILE A 126 13.69 1.90 1.72
CA ILE A 126 15.02 2.06 1.13
C ILE A 126 15.88 0.83 1.42
N GLN A 127 15.80 0.29 2.63
CA GLN A 127 16.53 -0.93 2.98
C GLN A 127 16.04 -2.12 2.14
N PHE A 128 14.74 -2.23 1.91
CA PHE A 128 14.18 -3.24 1.01
C PHE A 128 14.74 -3.10 -0.41
N MET A 129 14.85 -1.87 -0.91
CA MET A 129 15.33 -1.62 -2.27
C MET A 129 16.79 -2.02 -2.47
N LYS A 130 17.58 -2.04 -1.38
CA LYS A 130 19.00 -2.41 -1.43
C LYS A 130 19.25 -3.91 -1.39
N ASN A 131 18.26 -4.67 -1.02
CA ASN A 131 18.40 -6.13 -0.86
C ASN A 131 18.18 -6.88 -2.17
#